data_40fe49617906254d05d4b7f4075d5331
#
_entry.id   40fe49617906254d05d4b7f4075d5331
#
_cell.length_a   1.000
_cell.length_b   1.000
_cell.length_c   1.000
_cell.angle_alpha   90.00
_cell.angle_beta   90.00
_cell.angle_gamma   90.00
#
_symmetry.space_group_name_H-M   'P 1'
#
loop_
_entity.id
_entity.type
_entity.pdbx_description
1 polymer ?
#
loop_
_entity_poly.entity_id
_entity_poly.type
_entity_poly.pdbx_seq_one_letter_code
_entity_poly.pdbx_strand_id
1 'polypeptide(L)'
;MKLNLKLSVFALMFSVLTGCATSNLSDSAKEALESGTLSAFSPITHSSDWYKSIIDNAAEKDHLDYSILIARSYIKERNFEKAKIWLEHAKKISLTQLQESKVHIAYASLMYEQENYTGALSELKKVNSLLSLSNRECANYYVILANTQKRLGNIEEAYHSYVALNHYLTDRSSDAFKKNQEQIISILLSQNLSTLHDLKNKASSQDELGYLDFAINHVSSDPSQYAALDAAWLNRYPDHPARILIDSGTPDKFRSNSNIMANLNGNISQIAVLMPLSGKLAGYGDAFRHGIMMAQREQGLTSSIKYYDVNGTDAKAVYDQAVNDGAQFIIGPLTKDDVSKIITSGTTVPTLAINSFDYVSSNNAFFFAITPENEGAQAAQKIFNDGKRTPLLMIPDTEKGNRIITGFQQKWFENNEYSKLTIKRFKNKNDVTKAIQDSFEDSTSNIDAVYICGTAMEASMIKSQIQVNYPSGDRSFYITGNSNPGNLKAPVTKNMKGMYLGDMPWLIEDSELKQTIKESLDTSNMNTLIFFALGYDSITIVPHIKSMVDNNIPVNGLTGRLTVGKNGKVVNESYWVEIN
;
A
#
# COMPACT_ATOMS: atom_id res chain seq x y z
N MET A 1 -12.22 52.01 -39.16
CA MET A 1 -13.21 51.15 -39.78
C MET A 1 -12.56 49.85 -40.24
N LYS A 2 -12.26 48.94 -39.34
CA LYS A 2 -11.81 47.54 -39.56
C LYS A 2 -11.70 46.85 -38.22
N LEU A 3 -12.87 46.58 -37.60
CA LEU A 3 -12.94 45.72 -36.43
C LEU A 3 -14.39 45.19 -36.38
N ASN A 4 -14.68 44.12 -37.07
CA ASN A 4 -15.94 43.36 -36.97
C ASN A 4 -16.03 42.32 -38.11
N LEU A 5 -15.05 41.43 -38.23
CA LEU A 5 -15.18 40.32 -39.17
C LEU A 5 -14.44 39.05 -38.72
N LYS A 6 -14.37 38.79 -37.40
CA LYS A 6 -13.82 37.54 -36.88
C LYS A 6 -14.71 36.82 -35.83
N LEU A 7 -15.91 37.38 -35.57
CA LEU A 7 -16.85 36.73 -34.63
C LEU A 7 -18.03 35.99 -35.30
N SER A 8 -18.16 36.02 -36.61
CA SER A 8 -19.27 35.38 -37.31
C SER A 8 -18.95 34.05 -38.01
N VAL A 9 -17.70 33.59 -37.97
CA VAL A 9 -17.31 32.31 -38.60
C VAL A 9 -17.29 31.14 -37.58
N PHE A 10 -17.28 31.43 -36.28
CA PHE A 10 -17.32 30.38 -35.24
C PHE A 10 -18.77 30.01 -34.81
N ALA A 11 -19.76 30.83 -35.14
CA ALA A 11 -21.16 30.55 -34.82
C ALA A 11 -21.91 29.77 -35.94
N LEU A 12 -21.30 29.59 -37.11
CA LEU A 12 -21.94 28.88 -38.23
C LEU A 12 -21.47 27.42 -38.40
N MET A 13 -20.49 26.96 -37.65
CA MET A 13 -20.09 25.55 -37.66
C MET A 13 -20.74 24.69 -36.56
N PHE A 14 -21.50 25.29 -35.67
CA PHE A 14 -22.24 24.58 -34.62
C PHE A 14 -23.72 24.29 -34.94
N SER A 15 -24.23 24.80 -36.06
CA SER A 15 -25.64 24.65 -36.42
C SER A 15 -25.93 23.60 -37.50
N VAL A 16 -24.97 22.78 -37.91
CA VAL A 16 -25.17 21.73 -38.95
C VAL A 16 -24.97 20.32 -38.41
N LEU A 17 -24.68 20.15 -37.10
CA LEU A 17 -24.55 18.82 -36.47
C LEU A 17 -25.68 18.44 -35.52
N THR A 18 -26.77 19.22 -35.46
CA THR A 18 -27.97 18.92 -34.64
C THR A 18 -29.06 18.13 -35.38
N GLY A 19 -28.75 17.52 -36.47
CA GLY A 19 -29.75 16.74 -37.18
C GLY A 19 -29.18 15.43 -37.67
N CYS A 20 -28.95 14.44 -36.78
CA CYS A 20 -28.88 12.98 -37.06
C CYS A 20 -28.23 12.14 -35.95
N ALA A 21 -28.36 12.53 -34.67
CA ALA A 21 -27.85 11.72 -33.56
C ALA A 21 -28.92 11.10 -32.65
N THR A 22 -30.18 11.24 -32.95
CA THR A 22 -31.28 10.74 -32.10
C THR A 22 -31.70 9.30 -32.38
N SER A 23 -31.03 8.58 -33.27
CA SER A 23 -31.51 7.24 -33.70
C SER A 23 -30.77 6.02 -33.09
N ASN A 24 -29.79 6.17 -32.21
CA ASN A 24 -28.99 5.02 -31.73
C ASN A 24 -28.85 4.90 -30.20
N LEU A 25 -29.69 5.55 -29.40
CA LEU A 25 -29.75 5.26 -27.97
C LEU A 25 -30.47 3.94 -27.75
N SER A 26 -29.86 3.05 -26.94
CA SER A 26 -30.55 1.84 -26.48
C SER A 26 -31.78 2.20 -25.66
N ASP A 27 -32.80 1.33 -25.63
CA ASP A 27 -34.01 1.61 -24.86
C ASP A 27 -33.70 1.82 -23.37
N SER A 28 -32.74 1.09 -22.82
CA SER A 28 -32.25 1.31 -21.43
C SER A 28 -31.58 2.67 -21.21
N ALA A 29 -30.94 3.23 -22.24
CA ALA A 29 -30.32 4.56 -22.15
C ALA A 29 -31.39 5.67 -22.22
N LYS A 30 -32.45 5.49 -23.01
CA LYS A 30 -33.59 6.40 -23.05
C LYS A 30 -34.34 6.40 -21.73
N GLU A 31 -34.64 5.23 -21.17
CA GLU A 31 -35.29 5.08 -19.87
C GLU A 31 -34.47 5.74 -18.74
N ALA A 32 -33.13 5.58 -18.75
CA ALA A 32 -32.26 6.21 -17.78
C ALA A 32 -32.28 7.75 -17.85
N LEU A 33 -32.33 8.32 -19.07
CA LEU A 33 -32.50 9.78 -19.28
C LEU A 33 -33.85 10.29 -18.82
N GLU A 34 -34.92 9.59 -19.19
CA GLU A 34 -36.31 9.99 -18.86
C GLU A 34 -36.55 9.89 -17.35
N SER A 35 -35.99 8.88 -16.68
CA SER A 35 -36.15 8.70 -15.23
C SER A 35 -35.37 9.73 -14.40
N GLY A 36 -34.30 10.31 -14.95
CA GLY A 36 -33.42 11.26 -14.24
C GLY A 36 -32.81 10.70 -12.96
N THR A 37 -32.70 9.37 -12.84
CA THR A 37 -32.30 8.67 -11.60
C THR A 37 -30.78 8.53 -11.43
N LEU A 38 -30.00 8.77 -12.49
CA LEU A 38 -28.56 8.66 -12.46
C LEU A 38 -27.91 9.91 -11.84
N SER A 39 -26.98 9.69 -10.95
CA SER A 39 -26.15 10.71 -10.30
C SER A 39 -24.68 10.31 -10.35
N ALA A 40 -23.77 11.23 -10.05
CA ALA A 40 -22.32 11.04 -10.08
C ALA A 40 -21.83 9.74 -9.42
N PHE A 41 -22.49 9.31 -8.35
CA PHE A 41 -22.11 8.13 -7.57
C PHE A 41 -23.12 6.98 -7.63
N SER A 42 -23.98 6.96 -8.65
CA SER A 42 -24.83 5.79 -8.94
C SER A 42 -23.98 4.54 -9.15
N PRO A 43 -24.50 3.33 -8.84
CA PRO A 43 -23.79 2.08 -9.11
C PRO A 43 -23.39 1.96 -10.58
N ILE A 44 -22.16 1.52 -10.85
CA ILE A 44 -21.71 1.27 -12.22
C ILE A 44 -22.20 -0.10 -12.67
N THR A 45 -23.26 -0.11 -13.47
CA THR A 45 -23.93 -1.30 -13.98
C THR A 45 -23.71 -1.54 -15.48
N HIS A 46 -23.24 -0.53 -16.20
CA HIS A 46 -23.01 -0.55 -17.64
C HIS A 46 -21.57 -0.19 -17.99
N SER A 47 -21.19 -0.35 -19.26
CA SER A 47 -19.87 0.03 -19.78
C SER A 47 -19.72 1.56 -19.89
N SER A 48 -18.47 2.02 -19.98
CA SER A 48 -18.16 3.42 -20.20
C SER A 48 -18.79 3.98 -21.51
N ASP A 49 -18.84 3.16 -22.56
CA ASP A 49 -19.44 3.57 -23.83
C ASP A 49 -20.97 3.76 -23.72
N TRP A 50 -21.64 2.95 -22.89
CA TRP A 50 -23.06 3.14 -22.60
C TRP A 50 -23.30 4.49 -21.90
N TYR A 51 -22.54 4.82 -20.85
CA TYR A 51 -22.68 6.11 -20.17
C TYR A 51 -22.33 7.30 -21.08
N LYS A 52 -21.35 7.15 -21.98
CA LYS A 52 -21.02 8.16 -22.99
C LYS A 52 -22.18 8.43 -23.96
N SER A 53 -22.90 7.40 -24.35
CA SER A 53 -24.06 7.58 -25.26
C SER A 53 -25.18 8.42 -24.65
N ILE A 54 -25.24 8.51 -23.30
CA ILE A 54 -26.25 9.26 -22.59
C ILE A 54 -25.90 10.76 -22.52
N ILE A 55 -24.63 11.11 -22.28
CA ILE A 55 -24.25 12.50 -21.95
C ILE A 55 -24.57 13.49 -23.06
N ASP A 56 -24.46 13.09 -24.34
CA ASP A 56 -24.75 13.95 -25.50
C ASP A 56 -26.24 14.32 -25.63
N ASN A 57 -27.10 13.56 -24.94
CA ASN A 57 -28.56 13.75 -24.93
C ASN A 57 -29.07 14.22 -23.56
N ALA A 58 -28.20 14.40 -22.59
CA ALA A 58 -28.53 14.82 -21.24
C ALA A 58 -28.72 16.34 -21.14
N ALA A 59 -29.47 16.79 -20.16
CA ALA A 59 -29.56 18.20 -19.84
C ALA A 59 -28.19 18.71 -19.33
N GLU A 60 -27.84 19.96 -19.70
CA GLU A 60 -26.55 20.56 -19.35
C GLU A 60 -26.25 20.53 -17.84
N LYS A 61 -27.28 20.69 -17.00
CA LYS A 61 -27.18 20.61 -15.53
C LYS A 61 -26.68 19.24 -15.02
N ASP A 62 -26.89 18.17 -15.80
CA ASP A 62 -26.53 16.78 -15.42
C ASP A 62 -25.18 16.34 -15.99
N HIS A 63 -24.55 17.17 -16.86
CA HIS A 63 -23.27 16.84 -17.51
C HIS A 63 -22.14 16.58 -16.52
N LEU A 64 -22.10 17.28 -15.38
CA LEU A 64 -21.12 17.02 -14.33
C LEU A 64 -21.26 15.58 -13.79
N ASP A 65 -22.44 15.22 -13.38
CA ASP A 65 -22.74 13.91 -12.78
C ASP A 65 -22.48 12.77 -13.77
N TYR A 66 -22.85 12.95 -15.04
CA TYR A 66 -22.54 11.96 -16.08
C TYR A 66 -21.05 11.88 -16.42
N SER A 67 -20.34 13.02 -16.44
CA SER A 67 -18.89 13.01 -16.63
C SER A 67 -18.17 12.21 -15.53
N ILE A 68 -18.60 12.36 -14.27
CA ILE A 68 -18.09 11.58 -13.13
C ILE A 68 -18.46 10.09 -13.27
N LEU A 69 -19.70 9.77 -13.69
CA LEU A 69 -20.13 8.39 -13.94
C LEU A 69 -19.28 7.71 -15.01
N ILE A 70 -19.03 8.39 -16.13
CA ILE A 70 -18.18 7.88 -17.22
C ILE A 70 -16.75 7.65 -16.69
N ALA A 71 -16.19 8.60 -15.94
CA ALA A 71 -14.88 8.44 -15.34
C ALA A 71 -14.82 7.23 -14.41
N ARG A 72 -15.80 7.06 -13.53
CA ARG A 72 -15.89 5.91 -12.60
C ARG A 72 -16.08 4.59 -13.35
N SER A 73 -16.78 4.58 -14.47
CA SER A 73 -16.89 3.40 -15.33
C SER A 73 -15.54 3.02 -15.92
N TYR A 74 -14.76 3.99 -16.43
CA TYR A 74 -13.40 3.76 -16.89
C TYR A 74 -12.46 3.32 -15.76
N ILE A 75 -12.63 3.82 -14.53
CA ILE A 75 -11.88 3.33 -13.35
C ILE A 75 -12.16 1.83 -13.14
N LYS A 76 -13.43 1.43 -13.18
CA LYS A 76 -13.83 0.01 -13.06
C LYS A 76 -13.25 -0.86 -14.17
N GLU A 77 -13.15 -0.32 -15.38
CA GLU A 77 -12.51 -0.95 -16.55
C GLU A 77 -10.97 -0.89 -16.51
N ARG A 78 -10.37 -0.30 -15.47
CA ARG A 78 -8.92 -0.05 -15.29
C ARG A 78 -8.30 0.81 -16.39
N ASN A 79 -9.09 1.61 -17.09
CA ASN A 79 -8.63 2.56 -18.10
C ASN A 79 -8.44 3.96 -17.47
N PHE A 80 -7.38 4.11 -16.70
CA PHE A 80 -7.14 5.27 -15.86
C PHE A 80 -6.88 6.56 -16.66
N GLU A 81 -6.29 6.45 -17.85
CA GLU A 81 -6.05 7.62 -18.72
C GLU A 81 -7.37 8.22 -19.20
N LYS A 82 -8.31 7.38 -19.68
CA LYS A 82 -9.62 7.87 -20.08
C LYS A 82 -10.43 8.38 -18.89
N ALA A 83 -10.34 7.72 -17.73
CA ALA A 83 -10.97 8.19 -16.50
C ALA A 83 -10.50 9.61 -16.15
N LYS A 84 -9.20 9.87 -16.22
CA LYS A 84 -8.61 11.19 -15.95
C LYS A 84 -9.13 12.26 -16.92
N ILE A 85 -9.23 11.95 -18.23
CA ILE A 85 -9.78 12.89 -19.23
C ILE A 85 -11.20 13.32 -18.85
N TRP A 86 -12.03 12.38 -18.43
CA TRP A 86 -13.41 12.68 -18.04
C TRP A 86 -13.52 13.44 -16.72
N LEU A 87 -12.63 13.20 -15.77
CA LEU A 87 -12.54 14.02 -14.55
C LEU A 87 -12.05 15.44 -14.82
N GLU A 88 -11.09 15.64 -15.74
CA GLU A 88 -10.69 16.98 -16.19
C GLU A 88 -11.83 17.69 -16.94
N HIS A 89 -12.68 16.95 -17.69
CA HIS A 89 -13.89 17.51 -18.27
C HIS A 89 -14.87 17.95 -17.18
N ALA A 90 -15.16 17.09 -16.20
CA ALA A 90 -16.02 17.42 -15.06
C ALA A 90 -15.52 18.66 -14.30
N LYS A 91 -14.22 18.78 -14.10
CA LYS A 91 -13.59 19.93 -13.44
C LYS A 91 -13.78 21.25 -14.18
N LYS A 92 -13.93 21.22 -15.50
CA LYS A 92 -14.16 22.43 -16.33
C LYS A 92 -15.62 22.90 -16.32
N ILE A 93 -16.57 22.02 -16.02
CA ILE A 93 -18.00 22.32 -16.03
C ILE A 93 -18.43 23.15 -14.83
N SER A 94 -17.72 23.22 -13.81
CA SER A 94 -17.94 23.58 -12.44
C SER A 94 -18.68 24.93 -12.18
N LEU A 95 -19.12 25.68 -10.95
CA LEU A 95 -18.69 24.89 -9.87
C LEU A 95 -19.11 25.57 -8.61
N THR A 96 -20.13 25.03 -8.13
CA THR A 96 -20.43 25.22 -6.71
C THR A 96 -19.47 24.38 -5.88
N GLN A 97 -19.22 24.75 -4.62
CA GLN A 97 -18.41 23.99 -3.67
C GLN A 97 -18.86 22.53 -3.52
N LEU A 98 -20.16 22.26 -3.69
CA LEU A 98 -20.73 20.92 -3.71
C LEU A 98 -20.24 20.11 -4.93
N GLN A 99 -20.24 20.72 -6.10
CA GLN A 99 -19.79 20.09 -7.34
C GLN A 99 -18.28 19.80 -7.32
N GLU A 100 -17.47 20.73 -6.78
CA GLU A 100 -16.04 20.50 -6.55
C GLU A 100 -15.80 19.33 -5.62
N SER A 101 -16.58 19.22 -4.53
CA SER A 101 -16.49 18.09 -3.59
C SER A 101 -16.74 16.75 -4.29
N LYS A 102 -17.75 16.66 -5.19
CA LYS A 102 -17.99 15.46 -6.00
C LYS A 102 -16.80 15.11 -6.89
N VAL A 103 -16.21 16.10 -7.54
CA VAL A 103 -15.03 15.92 -8.40
C VAL A 103 -13.85 15.41 -7.58
N HIS A 104 -13.58 15.97 -6.39
CA HIS A 104 -12.51 15.52 -5.50
C HIS A 104 -12.70 14.08 -5.04
N ILE A 105 -13.92 13.66 -4.69
CA ILE A 105 -14.22 12.26 -4.33
C ILE A 105 -13.92 11.33 -5.52
N ALA A 106 -14.28 11.72 -6.74
CA ALA A 106 -14.02 10.92 -7.93
C ALA A 106 -12.53 10.84 -8.28
N TYR A 107 -11.77 11.93 -8.12
CA TYR A 107 -10.30 11.90 -8.25
C TYR A 107 -9.65 11.02 -7.19
N ALA A 108 -10.14 11.08 -5.95
CA ALA A 108 -9.65 10.20 -4.89
C ALA A 108 -9.87 8.72 -5.23
N SER A 109 -11.04 8.38 -5.83
CA SER A 109 -11.30 7.03 -6.33
C SER A 109 -10.30 6.61 -7.41
N LEU A 110 -10.02 7.49 -8.39
CA LEU A 110 -9.02 7.22 -9.43
C LEU A 110 -7.63 6.99 -8.83
N MET A 111 -7.19 7.87 -7.94
CA MET A 111 -5.87 7.76 -7.30
C MET A 111 -5.76 6.51 -6.42
N TYR A 112 -6.83 6.14 -5.73
CA TYR A 112 -6.87 4.91 -4.94
C TYR A 112 -6.65 3.67 -5.82
N GLU A 113 -7.35 3.58 -6.95
CA GLU A 113 -7.22 2.45 -7.88
C GLU A 113 -5.88 2.43 -8.63
N GLN A 114 -5.20 3.58 -8.71
CA GLN A 114 -3.82 3.70 -9.17
C GLN A 114 -2.78 3.43 -8.07
N GLU A 115 -3.23 2.99 -6.89
CA GLU A 115 -2.40 2.75 -5.70
C GLU A 115 -1.66 4.01 -5.19
N ASN A 116 -2.09 5.19 -5.61
CA ASN A 116 -1.60 6.48 -5.10
C ASN A 116 -2.43 6.92 -3.89
N TYR A 117 -2.23 6.25 -2.76
CA TYR A 117 -3.04 6.45 -1.55
C TYR A 117 -2.82 7.81 -0.91
N THR A 118 -1.61 8.35 -0.96
CA THR A 118 -1.32 9.72 -0.47
C THR A 118 -2.03 10.78 -1.31
N GLY A 119 -2.03 10.59 -2.64
CA GLY A 119 -2.79 11.45 -3.55
C GLY A 119 -4.30 11.36 -3.30
N ALA A 120 -4.83 10.14 -3.11
CA ALA A 120 -6.24 9.92 -2.78
C ALA A 120 -6.64 10.64 -1.48
N LEU A 121 -5.82 10.51 -0.43
CA LEU A 121 -6.05 11.22 0.84
C LEU A 121 -6.01 12.74 0.67
N SER A 122 -5.08 13.25 -0.14
CA SER A 122 -4.98 14.69 -0.45
C SER A 122 -6.23 15.21 -1.15
N GLU A 123 -6.81 14.45 -2.09
CA GLU A 123 -8.06 14.84 -2.75
C GLU A 123 -9.24 14.80 -1.77
N LEU A 124 -9.33 13.79 -0.91
CA LEU A 124 -10.40 13.71 0.10
C LEU A 124 -10.35 14.86 1.11
N LYS A 125 -9.17 15.35 1.48
CA LYS A 125 -9.01 16.52 2.35
C LYS A 125 -9.54 17.84 1.75
N LYS A 126 -9.71 17.91 0.43
CA LYS A 126 -10.29 19.08 -0.26
C LYS A 126 -11.82 19.09 -0.27
N VAL A 127 -12.45 18.03 0.18
CA VAL A 127 -13.93 17.93 0.25
C VAL A 127 -14.45 18.80 1.39
N ASN A 128 -15.03 19.93 1.06
CA ASN A 128 -15.42 20.96 2.03
C ASN A 128 -16.93 20.99 2.36
N SER A 129 -17.75 20.18 1.69
CA SER A 129 -19.22 20.26 1.76
C SER A 129 -19.87 18.94 2.14
N LEU A 130 -19.30 18.18 3.07
CA LEU A 130 -19.86 16.87 3.48
C LEU A 130 -21.33 16.96 3.91
N LEU A 131 -21.73 18.01 4.62
CA LEU A 131 -23.11 18.20 5.07
C LEU A 131 -24.12 18.46 3.93
N SER A 132 -23.63 18.86 2.75
CA SER A 132 -24.47 19.13 1.56
C SER A 132 -24.50 17.95 0.60
N LEU A 133 -23.68 16.92 0.83
CA LEU A 133 -23.64 15.71 0.03
C LEU A 133 -24.81 14.78 0.38
N SER A 134 -25.32 14.06 -0.61
CA SER A 134 -26.29 12.99 -0.38
C SER A 134 -25.67 11.82 0.39
N ASN A 135 -26.50 10.97 1.00
CA ASN A 135 -26.04 9.76 1.69
C ASN A 135 -25.14 8.88 0.81
N ARG A 136 -25.45 8.78 -0.48
CA ARG A 136 -24.66 7.99 -1.44
C ARG A 136 -23.29 8.60 -1.71
N GLU A 137 -23.21 9.91 -1.81
CA GLU A 137 -21.96 10.65 -2.00
C GLU A 137 -21.08 10.55 -0.75
N CYS A 138 -21.67 10.73 0.43
CA CYS A 138 -20.98 10.53 1.71
C CYS A 138 -20.51 9.07 1.87
N ALA A 139 -21.33 8.09 1.49
CA ALA A 139 -20.91 6.69 1.54
C ALA A 139 -19.69 6.44 0.63
N ASN A 140 -19.66 6.99 -0.59
CA ASN A 140 -18.48 6.89 -1.47
C ASN A 140 -17.25 7.60 -0.87
N TYR A 141 -17.44 8.79 -0.29
CA TYR A 141 -16.36 9.49 0.41
C TYR A 141 -15.77 8.64 1.52
N TYR A 142 -16.59 8.14 2.44
CA TYR A 142 -16.10 7.41 3.61
C TYR A 142 -15.54 6.04 3.26
N VAL A 143 -16.05 5.33 2.25
CA VAL A 143 -15.47 4.05 1.83
C VAL A 143 -14.08 4.24 1.21
N ILE A 144 -13.89 5.30 0.40
CA ILE A 144 -12.58 5.60 -0.17
C ILE A 144 -11.63 6.07 0.93
N LEU A 145 -12.08 6.92 1.86
CA LEU A 145 -11.28 7.39 2.99
C LEU A 145 -10.83 6.23 3.87
N ALA A 146 -11.76 5.38 4.30
CA ALA A 146 -11.46 4.24 5.16
C ALA A 146 -10.46 3.27 4.51
N ASN A 147 -10.71 2.93 3.23
CA ASN A 147 -9.80 2.08 2.48
C ASN A 147 -8.42 2.73 2.29
N THR A 148 -8.37 4.02 2.00
CA THR A 148 -7.12 4.78 1.83
C THR A 148 -6.32 4.82 3.13
N GLN A 149 -6.96 5.15 4.25
CA GLN A 149 -6.34 5.16 5.58
C GLN A 149 -5.82 3.76 5.95
N LYS A 150 -6.61 2.71 5.68
CA LYS A 150 -6.19 1.32 5.89
C LYS A 150 -4.94 0.97 5.08
N ARG A 151 -4.88 1.38 3.79
CA ARG A 151 -3.72 1.15 2.92
C ARG A 151 -2.47 1.91 3.38
N LEU A 152 -2.66 3.08 3.97
CA LEU A 152 -1.58 3.88 4.57
C LEU A 152 -1.13 3.37 5.95
N GLY A 153 -1.82 2.37 6.52
CA GLY A 153 -1.53 1.85 7.86
C GLY A 153 -2.10 2.69 9.00
N ASN A 154 -2.89 3.70 8.70
CA ASN A 154 -3.55 4.58 9.67
C ASN A 154 -4.81 3.88 10.19
N ILE A 155 -4.63 2.94 11.11
CA ILE A 155 -5.66 1.98 11.52
C ILE A 155 -6.78 2.65 12.32
N GLU A 156 -6.45 3.58 13.22
CA GLU A 156 -7.43 4.33 14.02
C GLU A 156 -8.36 5.15 13.12
N GLU A 157 -7.79 5.91 12.18
CA GLU A 157 -8.54 6.72 11.23
C GLU A 157 -9.37 5.88 10.25
N ALA A 158 -8.84 4.71 9.84
CA ALA A 158 -9.59 3.77 9.02
C ALA A 158 -10.80 3.22 9.78
N TYR A 159 -10.62 2.82 11.04
CA TYR A 159 -11.68 2.36 11.93
C TYR A 159 -12.78 3.41 12.07
N HIS A 160 -12.44 4.64 12.44
CA HIS A 160 -13.41 5.73 12.59
C HIS A 160 -14.13 6.05 11.27
N SER A 161 -13.42 5.96 10.13
CA SER A 161 -14.03 6.19 8.81
C SER A 161 -15.03 5.10 8.44
N TYR A 162 -14.75 3.82 8.75
CA TYR A 162 -15.72 2.72 8.55
C TYR A 162 -16.92 2.85 9.50
N VAL A 163 -16.71 3.27 10.76
CA VAL A 163 -17.82 3.53 11.69
C VAL A 163 -18.69 4.68 11.19
N ALA A 164 -18.09 5.77 10.71
CA ALA A 164 -18.81 6.89 10.13
C ALA A 164 -19.63 6.48 8.88
N LEU A 165 -19.12 5.55 8.07
CA LEU A 165 -19.80 5.02 6.89
C LEU A 165 -21.17 4.39 7.24
N ASN A 166 -21.33 3.82 8.44
CA ASN A 166 -22.61 3.22 8.88
C ASN A 166 -23.79 4.20 8.79
N HIS A 167 -23.58 5.49 9.06
CA HIS A 167 -24.62 6.51 9.00
C HIS A 167 -25.20 6.72 7.60
N TYR A 168 -24.44 6.35 6.57
CA TYR A 168 -24.79 6.56 5.16
C TYR A 168 -25.20 5.28 4.45
N LEU A 169 -25.04 4.12 5.08
CA LEU A 169 -25.54 2.82 4.62
C LEU A 169 -26.89 2.54 5.27
N THR A 170 -27.94 3.18 4.74
CA THR A 170 -29.29 3.16 5.36
C THR A 170 -29.99 1.80 5.33
N ASP A 171 -29.68 0.96 4.34
CA ASP A 171 -30.16 -0.43 4.28
C ASP A 171 -29.21 -1.35 5.02
N ARG A 172 -29.57 -1.67 6.28
CA ARG A 172 -28.80 -2.58 7.14
C ARG A 172 -28.80 -4.04 6.68
N SER A 173 -29.69 -4.42 5.74
CA SER A 173 -29.73 -5.76 5.16
C SER A 173 -28.84 -5.91 3.93
N SER A 174 -28.32 -4.81 3.39
CA SER A 174 -27.51 -4.80 2.18
C SER A 174 -26.14 -5.45 2.35
N ASP A 175 -25.65 -6.04 1.25
CA ASP A 175 -24.27 -6.57 1.19
C ASP A 175 -23.22 -5.50 1.50
N ALA A 176 -23.48 -4.24 1.11
CA ALA A 176 -22.59 -3.13 1.40
C ALA A 176 -22.47 -2.87 2.89
N PHE A 177 -23.60 -2.88 3.63
CA PHE A 177 -23.61 -2.74 5.07
C PHE A 177 -22.89 -3.91 5.75
N LYS A 178 -23.21 -5.15 5.37
CA LYS A 178 -22.56 -6.35 5.91
C LYS A 178 -21.05 -6.31 5.70
N LYS A 179 -20.58 -5.99 4.49
CA LYS A 179 -19.15 -5.83 4.18
C LYS A 179 -18.50 -4.76 5.03
N ASN A 180 -19.18 -3.65 5.31
CA ASN A 180 -18.64 -2.61 6.18
C ASN A 180 -18.46 -3.12 7.60
N GLN A 181 -19.42 -3.89 8.16
CA GLN A 181 -19.29 -4.52 9.47
C GLN A 181 -18.09 -5.49 9.50
N GLU A 182 -17.92 -6.29 8.44
CA GLU A 182 -16.77 -7.19 8.30
C GLU A 182 -15.44 -6.41 8.31
N GLN A 183 -15.36 -5.25 7.65
CA GLN A 183 -14.15 -4.41 7.68
C GLN A 183 -13.86 -3.88 9.09
N ILE A 184 -14.88 -3.39 9.79
CA ILE A 184 -14.72 -2.86 11.16
C ILE A 184 -14.20 -3.96 12.10
N ILE A 185 -14.87 -5.10 12.13
CA ILE A 185 -14.47 -6.22 13.00
C ILE A 185 -13.09 -6.75 12.62
N SER A 186 -12.82 -6.94 11.33
CA SER A 186 -11.50 -7.39 10.84
C SER A 186 -10.37 -6.47 11.28
N ILE A 187 -10.55 -5.15 11.16
CA ILE A 187 -9.51 -4.18 11.52
C ILE A 187 -9.26 -4.16 13.03
N LEU A 188 -10.30 -4.32 13.85
CA LEU A 188 -10.17 -4.37 15.30
C LEU A 188 -9.54 -5.67 15.78
N LEU A 189 -9.98 -6.82 15.27
CA LEU A 189 -9.41 -8.13 15.63
C LEU A 189 -7.95 -8.29 15.22
N SER A 190 -7.45 -7.46 14.30
CA SER A 190 -6.03 -7.39 13.93
C SER A 190 -5.18 -6.59 14.93
N GLN A 191 -5.78 -5.95 15.94
CA GLN A 191 -5.07 -5.15 16.92
C GLN A 191 -4.73 -5.94 18.19
N ASN A 192 -3.66 -5.52 18.88
CA ASN A 192 -3.34 -6.02 20.20
C ASN A 192 -4.28 -5.40 21.28
N LEU A 193 -4.36 -6.06 22.45
CA LEU A 193 -5.22 -5.61 23.54
C LEU A 193 -4.94 -4.18 24.01
N SER A 194 -3.69 -3.77 24.08
CA SER A 194 -3.35 -2.39 24.48
C SER A 194 -3.98 -1.37 23.54
N THR A 195 -3.81 -1.57 22.23
CA THR A 195 -4.42 -0.69 21.21
C THR A 195 -5.95 -0.70 21.30
N LEU A 196 -6.57 -1.86 21.52
CA LEU A 196 -8.03 -1.95 21.66
C LEU A 196 -8.52 -1.21 22.91
N HIS A 197 -7.82 -1.31 24.03
CA HIS A 197 -8.15 -0.54 25.24
C HIS A 197 -7.95 0.96 25.05
N ASP A 198 -6.90 1.38 24.36
CA ASP A 198 -6.67 2.81 24.05
C ASP A 198 -7.80 3.37 23.18
N LEU A 199 -8.21 2.63 22.14
CA LEU A 199 -9.37 3.00 21.31
C LEU A 199 -10.66 3.04 22.13
N LYS A 200 -10.85 2.08 23.04
CA LYS A 200 -12.04 2.04 23.90
C LYS A 200 -12.11 3.23 24.84
N ASN A 201 -10.99 3.68 25.37
CA ASN A 201 -10.92 4.87 26.22
C ASN A 201 -11.27 6.17 25.44
N LYS A 202 -11.10 6.16 24.12
CA LYS A 202 -11.43 7.29 23.24
C LYS A 202 -12.84 7.18 22.63
N ALA A 203 -13.51 6.04 22.78
CA ALA A 203 -14.81 5.79 22.17
C ALA A 203 -15.86 6.82 22.61
N SER A 204 -16.59 7.37 21.63
CA SER A 204 -17.55 8.46 21.84
C SER A 204 -19.01 8.02 21.69
N SER A 205 -19.26 6.81 21.22
CA SER A 205 -20.60 6.27 20.97
C SER A 205 -20.78 4.84 21.51
N GLN A 206 -22.06 4.43 21.68
CA GLN A 206 -22.39 3.06 22.06
C GLN A 206 -22.01 2.04 20.97
N ASP A 207 -22.09 2.44 19.70
CA ASP A 207 -21.66 1.59 18.59
C ASP A 207 -20.15 1.36 18.66
N GLU A 208 -19.34 2.39 18.87
CA GLU A 208 -17.89 2.22 19.05
C GLU A 208 -17.56 1.34 20.24
N LEU A 209 -18.22 1.54 21.38
CA LEU A 209 -18.03 0.70 22.57
C LEU A 209 -18.39 -0.76 22.28
N GLY A 210 -19.47 -1.00 21.56
CA GLY A 210 -19.90 -2.34 21.19
C GLY A 210 -18.90 -3.07 20.28
N TYR A 211 -18.37 -2.41 19.27
CA TYR A 211 -17.32 -2.96 18.40
C TYR A 211 -16.06 -3.32 19.20
N LEU A 212 -15.63 -2.42 20.08
CA LEU A 212 -14.41 -2.60 20.85
C LEU A 212 -14.55 -3.66 21.94
N ASP A 213 -15.72 -3.72 22.62
CA ASP A 213 -16.03 -4.80 23.57
C ASP A 213 -16.04 -6.16 22.86
N PHE A 214 -16.63 -6.24 21.66
CA PHE A 214 -16.59 -7.47 20.86
C PHE A 214 -15.15 -7.87 20.56
N ALA A 215 -14.34 -6.95 20.04
CA ALA A 215 -12.97 -7.25 19.67
C ALA A 215 -12.10 -7.64 20.88
N ILE A 216 -12.21 -6.92 22.00
CA ILE A 216 -11.48 -7.21 23.24
C ILE A 216 -11.83 -8.61 23.74
N ASN A 217 -13.12 -8.94 23.79
CA ASN A 217 -13.59 -10.26 24.23
C ASN A 217 -12.98 -11.39 23.38
N HIS A 218 -12.94 -11.21 22.05
CA HIS A 218 -12.43 -12.23 21.14
C HIS A 218 -10.90 -12.34 21.12
N VAL A 219 -10.20 -11.22 21.31
CA VAL A 219 -8.72 -11.21 21.35
C VAL A 219 -8.19 -11.72 22.69
N SER A 220 -8.94 -11.55 23.80
CA SER A 220 -8.49 -11.90 25.15
C SER A 220 -8.94 -13.28 25.64
N SER A 221 -9.85 -13.96 24.94
CA SER A 221 -10.52 -15.17 25.44
C SER A 221 -10.24 -16.41 24.58
N ASP A 222 -10.41 -17.58 25.18
CA ASP A 222 -10.35 -18.85 24.45
C ASP A 222 -11.59 -19.00 23.52
N PRO A 223 -11.42 -19.53 22.32
CA PRO A 223 -12.53 -19.77 21.38
C PRO A 223 -13.68 -20.60 21.89
N SER A 224 -13.44 -21.51 22.83
CA SER A 224 -14.51 -22.27 23.48
C SER A 224 -15.50 -21.36 24.22
N GLN A 225 -15.11 -20.14 24.56
CA GLN A 225 -15.92 -19.17 25.29
C GLN A 225 -16.70 -18.23 24.36
N TYR A 226 -16.39 -18.19 23.05
CA TYR A 226 -16.95 -17.19 22.13
C TYR A 226 -18.47 -17.22 22.05
N ALA A 227 -19.10 -18.39 22.03
CA ALA A 227 -20.56 -18.48 21.99
C ALA A 227 -21.23 -17.84 23.22
N ALA A 228 -20.64 -17.99 24.40
CA ALA A 228 -21.14 -17.38 25.63
C ALA A 228 -20.88 -15.86 25.63
N LEU A 229 -19.70 -15.43 25.15
CA LEU A 229 -19.33 -14.00 25.01
C LEU A 229 -20.21 -13.29 24.00
N ASP A 230 -20.50 -13.92 22.84
CA ASP A 230 -21.42 -13.38 21.83
C ASP A 230 -22.84 -13.21 22.37
N ALA A 231 -23.34 -14.23 23.12
CA ALA A 231 -24.64 -14.13 23.75
C ALA A 231 -24.71 -13.00 24.79
N ALA A 232 -23.67 -12.85 25.60
CA ALA A 232 -23.57 -11.76 26.57
C ALA A 232 -23.47 -10.40 25.87
N TRP A 233 -22.70 -10.31 24.79
CA TRP A 233 -22.53 -9.10 23.97
C TRP A 233 -23.87 -8.72 23.29
N LEU A 234 -24.59 -9.68 22.68
CA LEU A 234 -25.92 -9.44 22.08
C LEU A 234 -26.93 -8.93 23.10
N ASN A 235 -26.89 -9.41 24.34
CA ASN A 235 -27.73 -8.91 25.42
C ASN A 235 -27.39 -7.48 25.82
N ARG A 236 -26.10 -7.10 25.78
CA ARG A 236 -25.64 -5.76 26.12
C ARG A 236 -25.85 -4.75 24.99
N TYR A 237 -25.77 -5.21 23.74
CA TYR A 237 -25.85 -4.39 22.53
C TYR A 237 -26.88 -4.93 21.53
N PRO A 238 -28.18 -4.96 21.87
CA PRO A 238 -29.21 -5.67 21.09
C PRO A 238 -29.41 -5.11 19.68
N ASP A 239 -29.25 -3.80 19.49
CA ASP A 239 -29.47 -3.10 18.22
C ASP A 239 -28.17 -2.72 17.50
N HIS A 240 -27.04 -3.28 17.93
CA HIS A 240 -25.74 -2.92 17.41
C HIS A 240 -25.56 -3.32 15.93
N PRO A 241 -24.92 -2.48 15.10
CA PRO A 241 -24.69 -2.75 13.67
C PRO A 241 -24.00 -4.10 13.38
N ALA A 242 -23.01 -4.51 14.21
CA ALA A 242 -22.30 -5.76 14.02
C ALA A 242 -23.13 -7.02 14.31
N ARG A 243 -24.34 -6.90 14.86
CA ARG A 243 -25.24 -8.04 15.12
C ARG A 243 -25.44 -8.91 13.87
N ILE A 244 -25.54 -8.29 12.69
CA ILE A 244 -25.71 -9.01 11.41
C ILE A 244 -24.62 -10.06 11.15
N LEU A 245 -23.42 -9.85 11.68
CA LEU A 245 -22.32 -10.82 11.54
C LEU A 245 -22.52 -12.04 12.43
N ILE A 246 -22.98 -11.82 13.68
CA ILE A 246 -23.22 -12.90 14.65
C ILE A 246 -24.39 -13.75 14.17
N ASP A 247 -25.50 -13.11 13.79
CA ASP A 247 -26.71 -13.78 13.30
C ASP A 247 -26.46 -14.58 11.99
N SER A 248 -25.51 -14.17 11.18
CA SER A 248 -25.14 -14.85 9.92
C SER A 248 -24.05 -15.92 10.07
N GLY A 249 -23.54 -16.17 11.27
CA GLY A 249 -22.41 -17.07 11.51
C GLY A 249 -21.07 -16.58 10.94
N THR A 250 -21.02 -15.35 10.50
CA THR A 250 -19.81 -14.73 9.91
C THR A 250 -18.64 -14.61 10.91
N PRO A 251 -18.84 -14.43 12.23
CA PRO A 251 -17.75 -14.40 13.18
C PRO A 251 -16.82 -15.62 13.14
N ASP A 252 -17.32 -16.79 12.70
CA ASP A 252 -16.46 -17.98 12.60
C ASP A 252 -15.31 -17.82 11.59
N LYS A 253 -15.48 -17.01 10.54
CA LYS A 253 -14.39 -16.65 9.63
C LYS A 253 -13.29 -15.84 10.32
N PHE A 254 -13.65 -15.05 11.33
CA PHE A 254 -12.70 -14.24 12.11
C PHE A 254 -12.17 -15.02 13.32
N ARG A 255 -12.90 -16.04 13.81
CA ARG A 255 -12.57 -16.87 14.97
C ARG A 255 -11.42 -17.82 14.71
N SER A 256 -11.25 -18.32 13.48
CA SER A 256 -10.14 -19.22 13.15
C SER A 256 -8.76 -18.56 13.31
N ASN A 257 -8.72 -17.23 13.37
CA ASN A 257 -7.49 -16.46 13.33
C ASN A 257 -6.88 -16.15 14.71
N SER A 258 -7.69 -16.12 15.80
CA SER A 258 -7.17 -15.85 17.14
C SER A 258 -6.46 -17.08 17.76
N ASN A 259 -6.84 -18.30 17.34
CA ASN A 259 -6.25 -19.54 17.84
C ASN A 259 -4.83 -19.82 17.35
N ILE A 260 -4.39 -19.20 16.29
CA ILE A 260 -3.15 -19.60 15.61
C ILE A 260 -1.96 -18.95 16.27
N MET A 261 -2.10 -17.73 16.81
CA MET A 261 -1.05 -17.14 17.65
C MET A 261 -0.90 -17.89 18.99
N ALA A 262 -1.98 -18.49 19.51
CA ALA A 262 -1.91 -19.39 20.68
C ALA A 262 -1.11 -20.67 20.38
N ASN A 263 -1.21 -21.20 19.15
CA ASN A 263 -0.48 -22.39 18.71
C ASN A 263 1.04 -22.12 18.52
N LEU A 264 1.46 -20.86 18.40
CA LEU A 264 2.88 -20.47 18.39
C LEU A 264 3.56 -20.55 19.78
N ASN A 265 2.84 -20.96 20.82
CA ASN A 265 3.42 -21.22 22.16
C ASN A 265 4.22 -22.53 22.26
N GLY A 266 4.16 -23.40 21.23
CA GLY A 266 4.89 -24.65 21.16
C GLY A 266 6.13 -24.58 20.28
N ASN A 267 7.04 -25.55 20.42
CA ASN A 267 8.10 -25.76 19.44
C ASN A 267 7.49 -26.08 18.08
N ILE A 268 7.73 -25.21 17.08
CA ILE A 268 7.37 -25.47 15.69
C ILE A 268 8.30 -26.55 15.16
N SER A 269 7.80 -27.78 15.04
CA SER A 269 8.59 -28.94 14.62
C SER A 269 8.56 -29.18 13.12
N GLN A 270 7.52 -28.69 12.42
CA GLN A 270 7.37 -28.87 10.97
C GLN A 270 7.07 -27.52 10.28
N ILE A 271 7.95 -27.13 9.37
CA ILE A 271 7.84 -25.92 8.58
C ILE A 271 7.74 -26.30 7.11
N ALA A 272 6.78 -25.74 6.39
CA ALA A 272 6.69 -25.84 4.93
C ALA A 272 7.23 -24.55 4.29
N VAL A 273 7.99 -24.71 3.21
CA VAL A 273 8.53 -23.61 2.41
C VAL A 273 7.95 -23.71 1.00
N LEU A 274 7.09 -22.76 0.65
CA LEU A 274 6.42 -22.66 -0.64
C LEU A 274 7.18 -21.66 -1.52
N MET A 275 7.97 -22.16 -2.48
CA MET A 275 8.82 -21.34 -3.34
C MET A 275 8.81 -21.85 -4.78
N PRO A 276 9.06 -21.00 -5.78
CA PRO A 276 9.30 -21.46 -7.16
C PRO A 276 10.67 -22.15 -7.20
N LEU A 277 10.65 -23.49 -7.18
CA LEU A 277 11.85 -24.31 -7.23
C LEU A 277 12.18 -24.77 -8.66
N SER A 278 11.30 -24.47 -9.62
CA SER A 278 11.48 -24.71 -11.04
C SER A 278 11.12 -23.47 -11.87
N GLY A 279 11.36 -23.49 -13.17
CA GLY A 279 11.03 -22.40 -14.08
C GLY A 279 11.91 -21.15 -13.96
N LYS A 280 11.40 -20.01 -14.42
CA LYS A 280 12.17 -18.74 -14.52
C LYS A 280 12.65 -18.17 -13.18
N LEU A 281 11.95 -18.46 -12.11
CA LEU A 281 12.25 -17.95 -10.77
C LEU A 281 13.03 -18.95 -9.91
N ALA A 282 13.38 -20.12 -10.44
CA ALA A 282 14.07 -21.18 -9.70
C ALA A 282 15.35 -20.70 -9.01
N GLY A 283 16.15 -19.87 -9.67
CA GLY A 283 17.38 -19.33 -9.10
C GLY A 283 17.15 -18.50 -7.83
N TYR A 284 16.03 -17.77 -7.75
CA TYR A 284 15.66 -17.01 -6.54
C TYR A 284 15.16 -17.96 -5.44
N GLY A 285 14.36 -18.97 -5.80
CA GLY A 285 13.91 -20.01 -4.86
C GLY A 285 15.09 -20.80 -4.30
N ASP A 286 16.09 -21.09 -5.12
CA ASP A 286 17.29 -21.79 -4.71
C ASP A 286 18.18 -20.96 -3.76
N ALA A 287 18.41 -19.69 -4.09
CA ALA A 287 19.13 -18.78 -3.18
C ALA A 287 18.42 -18.64 -1.82
N PHE A 288 17.09 -18.52 -1.83
CA PHE A 288 16.27 -18.47 -0.64
C PHE A 288 16.40 -19.76 0.20
N ARG A 289 16.32 -20.91 -0.45
CA ARG A 289 16.54 -22.22 0.19
C ARG A 289 17.91 -22.33 0.85
N HIS A 290 18.96 -21.87 0.19
CA HIS A 290 20.31 -21.87 0.75
C HIS A 290 20.38 -20.98 1.99
N GLY A 291 19.73 -19.82 2.00
CA GLY A 291 19.62 -18.95 3.18
C GLY A 291 18.97 -19.67 4.36
N ILE A 292 17.84 -20.33 4.15
CA ILE A 292 17.15 -21.14 5.19
C ILE A 292 18.07 -22.24 5.74
N MET A 293 18.72 -23.00 4.86
CA MET A 293 19.59 -24.12 5.28
C MET A 293 20.79 -23.62 6.08
N MET A 294 21.35 -22.48 5.71
CA MET A 294 22.48 -21.89 6.42
C MET A 294 22.07 -21.40 7.81
N ALA A 295 20.96 -20.65 7.91
CA ALA A 295 20.44 -20.19 9.21
C ALA A 295 20.05 -21.37 10.11
N GLN A 296 19.41 -22.40 9.57
CA GLN A 296 19.08 -23.61 10.32
C GLN A 296 20.33 -24.24 10.95
N ARG A 297 21.41 -24.35 10.17
CA ARG A 297 22.67 -24.92 10.65
C ARG A 297 23.35 -24.03 11.71
N GLU A 298 23.46 -22.72 11.44
CA GLU A 298 24.17 -21.80 12.35
C GLU A 298 23.43 -21.59 13.68
N GLN A 299 22.09 -21.57 13.64
CA GLN A 299 21.26 -21.35 14.83
C GLN A 299 20.86 -22.64 15.54
N GLY A 300 21.25 -23.80 15.02
CA GLY A 300 20.90 -25.11 15.61
C GLY A 300 19.41 -25.39 15.65
N LEU A 301 18.64 -24.90 14.66
CA LEU A 301 17.21 -25.12 14.60
C LEU A 301 16.88 -26.58 14.26
N THR A 302 16.05 -27.20 15.09
CA THR A 302 15.71 -28.64 14.98
C THR A 302 14.43 -28.90 14.19
N SER A 303 13.75 -27.87 13.72
CA SER A 303 12.52 -27.99 12.93
C SER A 303 12.78 -28.74 11.61
N SER A 304 11.90 -29.68 11.27
CA SER A 304 11.89 -30.31 9.95
C SER A 304 11.37 -29.34 8.91
N ILE A 305 12.09 -29.17 7.81
CA ILE A 305 11.71 -28.24 6.73
C ILE A 305 11.39 -29.03 5.46
N LYS A 306 10.19 -28.87 4.94
CA LYS A 306 9.74 -29.46 3.68
C LYS A 306 9.50 -28.38 2.64
N TYR A 307 10.07 -28.57 1.46
CA TYR A 307 9.99 -27.61 0.35
C TYR A 307 8.93 -28.05 -0.66
N TYR A 308 8.13 -27.10 -1.14
CA TYR A 308 7.07 -27.28 -2.11
C TYR A 308 7.26 -26.32 -3.29
N ASP A 309 7.26 -26.87 -4.51
CA ASP A 309 7.34 -26.04 -5.71
C ASP A 309 5.96 -25.48 -6.08
N VAL A 310 5.87 -24.16 -6.14
CA VAL A 310 4.63 -23.46 -6.55
C VAL A 310 4.66 -23.04 -8.03
N ASN A 311 5.74 -23.30 -8.75
CA ASN A 311 5.83 -22.91 -10.17
C ASN A 311 4.89 -23.74 -11.05
N GLY A 312 3.99 -23.06 -11.79
CA GLY A 312 3.07 -23.72 -12.72
C GLY A 312 1.93 -24.50 -12.05
N THR A 313 1.73 -24.35 -10.73
CA THR A 313 0.68 -25.00 -9.97
C THR A 313 -0.25 -23.97 -9.32
N ASP A 314 -1.40 -24.42 -8.80
CA ASP A 314 -2.23 -23.56 -7.95
C ASP A 314 -1.63 -23.46 -6.56
N ALA A 315 -1.15 -22.27 -6.21
CA ALA A 315 -0.50 -22.01 -4.92
C ALA A 315 -1.39 -22.36 -3.71
N LYS A 316 -2.72 -22.22 -3.82
CA LYS A 316 -3.64 -22.60 -2.75
C LYS A 316 -3.70 -24.12 -2.57
N ALA A 317 -3.71 -24.86 -3.65
CA ALA A 317 -3.68 -26.34 -3.58
C ALA A 317 -2.36 -26.84 -2.95
N VAL A 318 -1.23 -26.21 -3.28
CA VAL A 318 0.08 -26.52 -2.68
C VAL A 318 0.09 -26.16 -1.19
N TYR A 319 -0.51 -25.03 -0.82
CA TYR A 319 -0.69 -24.63 0.58
C TYR A 319 -1.50 -25.68 1.36
N ASP A 320 -2.65 -26.10 0.84
CA ASP A 320 -3.51 -27.10 1.47
C ASP A 320 -2.79 -28.45 1.60
N GLN A 321 -2.01 -28.84 0.60
CA GLN A 321 -1.16 -30.02 0.69
C GLN A 321 -0.14 -29.91 1.82
N ALA A 322 0.55 -28.78 1.95
CA ALA A 322 1.52 -28.55 3.02
C ALA A 322 0.89 -28.62 4.41
N VAL A 323 -0.32 -28.05 4.57
CA VAL A 323 -1.10 -28.14 5.81
C VAL A 323 -1.50 -29.59 6.11
N ASN A 324 -1.99 -30.33 5.12
CA ASN A 324 -2.37 -31.74 5.26
C ASN A 324 -1.16 -32.65 5.57
N ASP A 325 0.03 -32.28 5.10
CA ASP A 325 1.29 -32.95 5.41
C ASP A 325 1.79 -32.63 6.84
N GLY A 326 1.08 -31.78 7.60
CA GLY A 326 1.34 -31.48 9.00
C GLY A 326 2.18 -30.24 9.24
N ALA A 327 2.30 -29.32 8.28
CA ALA A 327 3.00 -28.05 8.49
C ALA A 327 2.33 -27.24 9.62
N GLN A 328 3.15 -26.77 10.57
CA GLN A 328 2.75 -25.92 11.68
C GLN A 328 3.05 -24.44 11.42
N PHE A 329 3.93 -24.17 10.47
CA PHE A 329 4.28 -22.85 9.99
C PHE A 329 4.59 -22.93 8.50
N ILE A 330 4.21 -21.89 7.74
CA ILE A 330 4.47 -21.81 6.31
C ILE A 330 5.30 -20.56 6.00
N ILE A 331 6.37 -20.72 5.24
CA ILE A 331 7.19 -19.65 4.69
C ILE A 331 6.94 -19.60 3.17
N GLY A 332 6.64 -18.43 2.64
CA GLY A 332 6.23 -18.24 1.26
C GLY A 332 4.71 -18.04 1.13
N PRO A 333 4.18 -17.92 -0.09
CA PRO A 333 4.91 -17.92 -1.36
C PRO A 333 5.62 -16.60 -1.66
N LEU A 334 6.31 -16.56 -2.85
CA LEU A 334 7.11 -15.42 -3.27
C LEU A 334 6.35 -14.44 -4.17
N THR A 335 5.50 -14.90 -5.09
CA THR A 335 4.86 -14.01 -6.07
C THR A 335 3.62 -13.33 -5.47
N LYS A 336 3.33 -12.09 -5.90
CA LYS A 336 2.13 -11.36 -5.43
C LYS A 336 0.84 -12.13 -5.72
N ASP A 337 0.74 -12.77 -6.87
CA ASP A 337 -0.44 -13.53 -7.28
C ASP A 337 -0.67 -14.74 -6.38
N ASP A 338 0.38 -15.49 -6.05
CA ASP A 338 0.29 -16.66 -5.17
C ASP A 338 -0.02 -16.22 -3.73
N VAL A 339 0.61 -15.15 -3.24
CA VAL A 339 0.28 -14.55 -1.94
C VAL A 339 -1.19 -14.15 -1.90
N SER A 340 -1.68 -13.46 -2.94
CA SER A 340 -3.08 -13.05 -3.03
C SER A 340 -4.03 -14.25 -2.95
N LYS A 341 -3.78 -15.32 -3.73
CA LYS A 341 -4.61 -16.53 -3.74
C LYS A 341 -4.70 -17.20 -2.36
N ILE A 342 -3.58 -17.34 -1.68
CA ILE A 342 -3.53 -17.98 -0.36
C ILE A 342 -4.23 -17.09 0.68
N ILE A 343 -3.88 -15.80 0.75
CA ILE A 343 -4.38 -14.90 1.79
C ILE A 343 -5.88 -14.63 1.64
N THR A 344 -6.36 -14.44 0.41
CA THR A 344 -7.81 -14.20 0.18
C THR A 344 -8.67 -15.42 0.43
N SER A 345 -8.11 -16.63 0.26
CA SER A 345 -8.79 -17.89 0.58
C SER A 345 -8.77 -18.23 2.08
N GLY A 346 -8.01 -17.50 2.88
CA GLY A 346 -7.79 -17.72 4.30
C GLY A 346 -6.64 -18.69 4.59
N THR A 347 -5.88 -18.37 5.64
CA THR A 347 -4.78 -19.19 6.16
C THR A 347 -5.21 -19.91 7.42
N THR A 348 -4.92 -21.18 7.53
CA THR A 348 -5.23 -22.04 8.70
C THR A 348 -4.00 -22.27 9.57
N VAL A 349 -2.82 -21.93 9.06
CA VAL A 349 -1.52 -22.08 9.72
C VAL A 349 -0.78 -20.75 9.63
N PRO A 350 -0.01 -20.34 10.66
CA PRO A 350 0.82 -19.14 10.58
C PRO A 350 1.68 -19.12 9.31
N THR A 351 1.59 -18.06 8.55
CA THR A 351 2.19 -17.97 7.23
C THR A 351 3.00 -16.69 7.08
N LEU A 352 4.29 -16.80 6.80
CA LEU A 352 5.18 -15.69 6.47
C LEU A 352 5.32 -15.60 4.94
N ALA A 353 4.47 -14.83 4.29
CA ALA A 353 4.54 -14.57 2.86
C ALA A 353 5.78 -13.71 2.52
N ILE A 354 6.49 -14.08 1.44
CA ILE A 354 7.73 -13.39 1.02
C ILE A 354 7.39 -12.36 -0.07
N ASN A 355 6.37 -11.60 0.19
CA ASN A 355 5.98 -10.43 -0.62
C ASN A 355 5.06 -9.52 0.21
N SER A 356 4.84 -8.31 -0.28
CA SER A 356 3.85 -7.41 0.30
C SER A 356 2.46 -7.76 -0.21
N PHE A 357 1.48 -7.67 0.68
CA PHE A 357 0.07 -7.77 0.35
C PHE A 357 -0.67 -6.63 1.05
N ASP A 358 -1.55 -5.98 0.31
CA ASP A 358 -2.17 -4.75 0.79
C ASP A 358 -3.48 -4.97 1.54
N TYR A 359 -3.93 -6.22 1.62
CA TYR A 359 -5.12 -6.60 2.36
C TYR A 359 -4.72 -7.44 3.57
N VAL A 360 -4.92 -6.92 4.77
CA VAL A 360 -4.66 -7.64 6.01
C VAL A 360 -5.96 -7.82 6.76
N SER A 361 -6.48 -9.04 6.75
CA SER A 361 -7.55 -9.47 7.64
C SER A 361 -7.27 -10.81 8.31
N SER A 362 -5.99 -11.16 8.43
CA SER A 362 -5.62 -12.47 8.98
C SER A 362 -4.54 -12.29 10.04
N ASN A 363 -4.85 -12.62 11.28
CA ASN A 363 -3.88 -12.68 12.38
C ASN A 363 -2.81 -13.78 12.18
N ASN A 364 -2.90 -14.54 11.08
CA ASN A 364 -2.04 -15.67 10.73
C ASN A 364 -1.11 -15.39 9.59
N ALA A 365 -1.24 -14.24 8.93
CA ALA A 365 -0.42 -13.88 7.79
C ALA A 365 0.55 -12.77 8.19
N PHE A 366 1.81 -13.03 7.95
CA PHE A 366 2.90 -12.10 8.07
C PHE A 366 3.48 -11.86 6.67
N PHE A 367 4.03 -10.67 6.46
CA PHE A 367 4.50 -10.25 5.13
C PHE A 367 5.92 -9.73 5.26
N PHE A 368 6.86 -10.43 4.68
CA PHE A 368 8.25 -10.03 4.67
C PHE A 368 8.70 -9.72 3.24
N ALA A 369 8.84 -8.45 2.94
CA ALA A 369 9.23 -7.98 1.61
C ALA A 369 10.18 -6.78 1.71
N ILE A 370 11.18 -6.78 0.86
CA ILE A 370 12.03 -5.60 0.64
C ILE A 370 11.32 -4.73 -0.40
N THR A 371 10.69 -3.66 0.06
CA THR A 371 9.87 -2.82 -0.81
C THR A 371 10.51 -1.47 -1.09
N PRO A 372 10.30 -0.90 -2.29
CA PRO A 372 10.75 0.46 -2.58
C PRO A 372 10.19 1.52 -1.63
N GLU A 373 8.96 1.33 -1.15
CA GLU A 373 8.34 2.22 -0.18
C GLU A 373 9.10 2.23 1.14
N ASN A 374 9.52 1.05 1.63
CA ASN A 374 10.32 0.95 2.85
C ASN A 374 11.70 1.58 2.66
N GLU A 375 12.32 1.40 1.50
CA GLU A 375 13.59 2.04 1.12
C GLU A 375 13.47 3.57 1.23
N GLY A 376 12.42 4.16 0.65
CA GLY A 376 12.15 5.59 0.75
C GLY A 376 11.85 6.07 2.17
N ALA A 377 11.05 5.33 2.92
CA ALA A 377 10.70 5.65 4.30
C ALA A 377 11.93 5.68 5.23
N GLN A 378 12.85 4.73 5.07
CA GLN A 378 14.09 4.68 5.85
C GLN A 378 15.03 5.82 5.51
N ALA A 379 15.14 6.20 4.24
CA ALA A 379 15.89 7.38 3.82
C ALA A 379 15.32 8.66 4.46
N ALA A 380 13.99 8.83 4.44
CA ALA A 380 13.32 9.96 5.08
C ALA A 380 13.61 10.01 6.59
N GLN A 381 13.49 8.87 7.28
CA GLN A 381 13.76 8.79 8.72
C GLN A 381 15.22 9.11 9.06
N LYS A 382 16.18 8.58 8.30
CA LYS A 382 17.61 8.87 8.48
C LYS A 382 17.91 10.35 8.31
N ILE A 383 17.46 10.95 7.20
CA ILE A 383 17.65 12.37 6.90
C ILE A 383 17.05 13.25 8.01
N PHE A 384 15.86 12.90 8.49
CA PHE A 384 15.22 13.61 9.59
C PHE A 384 16.01 13.49 10.91
N ASN A 385 16.49 12.28 11.25
CA ASN A 385 17.29 12.02 12.45
C ASN A 385 18.64 12.74 12.42
N ASP A 386 19.21 12.95 11.23
CA ASP A 386 20.45 13.73 11.04
C ASP A 386 20.23 15.25 11.13
N GLY A 387 19.02 15.68 11.50
CA GLY A 387 18.69 17.10 11.72
C GLY A 387 18.42 17.87 10.43
N LYS A 388 18.37 17.22 9.26
CA LYS A 388 18.08 17.85 7.98
C LYS A 388 16.58 18.12 7.82
N ARG A 389 16.21 19.21 7.13
CA ARG A 389 14.82 19.67 7.06
C ARG A 389 14.34 20.09 5.68
N THR A 390 15.24 20.22 4.71
CA THR A 390 14.93 20.69 3.34
C THR A 390 15.56 19.77 2.28
N PRO A 391 15.18 18.48 2.25
CA PRO A 391 15.78 17.53 1.33
C PRO A 391 15.35 17.75 -0.12
N LEU A 392 16.30 17.52 -1.03
CA LEU A 392 16.09 17.32 -2.46
C LEU A 392 16.14 15.83 -2.78
N LEU A 393 15.10 15.30 -3.40
CA LEU A 393 15.07 13.94 -3.95
C LEU A 393 15.41 13.98 -5.44
N MET A 394 16.43 13.25 -5.83
CA MET A 394 16.82 13.01 -7.23
C MET A 394 16.49 11.55 -7.57
N ILE A 395 15.36 11.32 -8.24
CA ILE A 395 14.76 9.99 -8.42
C ILE A 395 14.55 9.68 -9.92
N PRO A 396 14.91 8.48 -10.42
CA PRO A 396 14.57 8.06 -11.76
C PRO A 396 13.06 8.08 -12.02
N ASP A 397 12.65 8.52 -13.21
CA ASP A 397 11.24 8.54 -13.63
C ASP A 397 10.80 7.12 -14.04
N THR A 398 10.63 6.25 -13.04
CA THR A 398 10.25 4.85 -13.16
C THR A 398 9.18 4.50 -12.13
N GLU A 399 8.49 3.37 -12.32
CA GLU A 399 7.54 2.84 -11.32
C GLU A 399 8.20 2.64 -9.95
N LYS A 400 9.41 2.03 -9.91
CA LYS A 400 10.18 1.89 -8.67
C LYS A 400 10.45 3.25 -8.02
N GLY A 401 10.85 4.25 -8.82
CA GLY A 401 11.09 5.61 -8.34
C GLY A 401 9.84 6.24 -7.72
N ASN A 402 8.67 6.04 -8.32
CA ASN A 402 7.40 6.53 -7.77
C ASN A 402 7.09 5.91 -6.41
N ARG A 403 7.30 4.62 -6.25
CA ARG A 403 7.09 3.89 -5.01
C ARG A 403 8.05 4.36 -3.89
N ILE A 404 9.32 4.63 -4.22
CA ILE A 404 10.29 5.23 -3.29
C ILE A 404 9.82 6.62 -2.83
N ILE A 405 9.37 7.47 -3.77
CA ILE A 405 8.81 8.78 -3.44
C ILE A 405 7.63 8.65 -2.47
N THR A 406 6.73 7.71 -2.73
CA THR A 406 5.55 7.48 -1.88
C THR A 406 5.97 7.16 -0.45
N GLY A 407 6.86 6.20 -0.26
CA GLY A 407 7.35 5.83 1.08
C GLY A 407 8.12 6.96 1.77
N PHE A 408 8.95 7.68 1.00
CA PHE A 408 9.66 8.84 1.53
C PHE A 408 8.72 9.94 1.99
N GLN A 409 7.75 10.32 1.17
CA GLN A 409 6.78 11.38 1.48
C GLN A 409 5.94 11.02 2.70
N GLN A 410 5.43 9.79 2.75
CA GLN A 410 4.65 9.34 3.89
C GLN A 410 5.44 9.52 5.18
N LYS A 411 6.67 8.99 5.24
CA LYS A 411 7.49 9.05 6.44
C LYS A 411 7.99 10.45 6.77
N TRP A 412 8.30 11.25 5.74
CA TRP A 412 8.78 12.62 5.91
C TRP A 412 7.74 13.52 6.56
N PHE A 413 6.49 13.45 6.10
CA PHE A 413 5.39 14.25 6.62
C PHE A 413 4.81 13.73 7.95
N GLU A 414 4.96 12.43 8.26
CA GLU A 414 4.72 11.91 9.62
C GLU A 414 5.64 12.58 10.65
N ASN A 415 6.90 12.79 10.30
CA ASN A 415 7.87 13.41 11.19
C ASN A 415 7.69 14.93 11.32
N ASN A 416 7.21 15.61 10.29
CA ASN A 416 7.00 17.06 10.28
C ASN A 416 6.03 17.49 9.16
N GLU A 417 4.79 17.78 9.51
CA GLU A 417 3.72 18.15 8.58
C GLU A 417 4.04 19.42 7.74
N TYR A 418 4.86 20.33 8.27
CA TYR A 418 5.19 21.61 7.62
C TYR A 418 6.55 21.63 6.94
N SER A 419 7.24 20.48 6.81
CA SER A 419 8.58 20.45 6.23
C SER A 419 8.54 20.62 4.70
N LYS A 420 9.55 21.31 4.18
CA LYS A 420 9.75 21.43 2.73
C LYS A 420 10.30 20.11 2.18
N LEU A 421 9.89 19.77 0.96
CA LEU A 421 10.39 18.61 0.22
C LEU A 421 10.43 18.98 -1.27
N THR A 422 11.61 18.89 -1.86
CA THR A 422 11.79 19.09 -3.31
C THR A 422 12.01 17.75 -3.99
N ILE A 423 11.23 17.44 -5.01
CA ILE A 423 11.33 16.19 -5.77
C ILE A 423 11.62 16.52 -7.23
N LYS A 424 12.70 15.96 -7.76
CA LYS A 424 13.09 16.05 -9.15
C LYS A 424 13.25 14.64 -9.74
N ARG A 425 12.70 14.47 -10.93
CA ARG A 425 12.74 13.20 -11.67
C ARG A 425 13.66 13.33 -12.86
N PHE A 426 14.30 12.23 -13.25
CA PHE A 426 15.18 12.20 -14.41
C PHE A 426 15.05 10.87 -15.17
N LYS A 427 15.21 10.92 -16.50
CA LYS A 427 15.30 9.74 -17.38
C LYS A 427 16.70 9.55 -17.96
N ASN A 428 17.45 10.63 -18.04
CA ASN A 428 18.77 10.66 -18.67
C ASN A 428 19.65 11.76 -18.06
N LYS A 429 20.90 11.87 -18.51
CA LYS A 429 21.89 12.85 -17.99
C LYS A 429 21.47 14.30 -18.19
N ASN A 430 20.77 14.61 -19.27
CA ASN A 430 20.35 15.99 -19.55
C ASN A 430 19.25 16.40 -18.57
N ASP A 431 18.32 15.50 -18.27
CA ASP A 431 17.29 15.73 -17.27
C ASP A 431 17.91 15.96 -15.88
N VAL A 432 18.97 15.20 -15.53
CA VAL A 432 19.72 15.37 -14.27
C VAL A 432 20.28 16.79 -14.16
N THR A 433 20.98 17.27 -15.21
CA THR A 433 21.58 18.59 -15.20
C THR A 433 20.51 19.67 -15.04
N LYS A 434 19.42 19.57 -15.81
CA LYS A 434 18.30 20.51 -15.71
C LYS A 434 17.63 20.43 -14.32
N ALA A 435 17.38 19.24 -13.80
CA ALA A 435 16.78 19.05 -12.48
C ALA A 435 17.62 19.68 -11.35
N ILE A 436 18.96 19.60 -11.44
CA ILE A 436 19.87 20.26 -10.51
C ILE A 436 19.74 21.78 -10.66
N GLN A 437 19.85 22.32 -11.88
CA GLN A 437 19.70 23.76 -12.13
C GLN A 437 18.39 24.30 -11.56
N ASP A 438 17.25 23.71 -11.96
CA ASP A 438 15.91 24.11 -11.49
C ASP A 438 15.74 24.01 -9.95
N SER A 439 16.57 23.20 -9.27
CA SER A 439 16.50 23.06 -7.81
C SER A 439 17.30 24.14 -7.05
N PHE A 440 18.33 24.68 -7.66
CA PHE A 440 19.27 25.60 -7.02
C PHE A 440 19.21 27.03 -7.57
N GLU A 441 18.52 27.29 -8.69
CA GLU A 441 18.32 28.63 -9.23
C GLU A 441 17.36 29.48 -8.38
N ASP A 442 16.45 28.84 -7.65
CA ASP A 442 15.63 29.53 -6.66
C ASP A 442 16.47 29.84 -5.41
N SER A 443 16.86 31.09 -5.26
CA SER A 443 17.66 31.59 -4.14
C SER A 443 17.02 31.38 -2.75
N THR A 444 15.75 31.00 -2.71
CA THR A 444 15.01 30.67 -1.47
C THR A 444 15.15 29.20 -1.07
N SER A 445 15.70 28.34 -1.94
CA SER A 445 15.86 26.92 -1.67
C SER A 445 17.12 26.64 -0.87
N ASN A 446 16.96 26.54 0.46
CA ASN A 446 18.04 26.11 1.35
C ASN A 446 18.10 24.58 1.45
N ILE A 447 18.57 23.90 0.38
CA ILE A 447 18.69 22.43 0.36
C ILE A 447 19.84 22.00 1.27
N ASP A 448 19.51 21.25 2.32
CA ASP A 448 20.44 20.75 3.35
C ASP A 448 20.76 19.24 3.24
N ALA A 449 19.98 18.50 2.44
CA ALA A 449 20.18 17.09 2.15
C ALA A 449 19.85 16.77 0.69
N VAL A 450 20.54 15.81 0.10
CA VAL A 450 20.21 15.27 -1.23
C VAL A 450 20.10 13.76 -1.14
N TYR A 451 18.90 13.24 -1.37
CA TYR A 451 18.68 11.80 -1.49
C TYR A 451 18.66 11.41 -2.96
N ILE A 452 19.54 10.52 -3.34
CA ILE A 452 19.70 10.07 -4.72
C ILE A 452 19.33 8.59 -4.82
N CYS A 453 18.32 8.29 -5.60
CA CYS A 453 17.95 6.94 -5.99
C CYS A 453 18.23 6.76 -7.48
N GLY A 454 19.22 5.94 -7.81
CA GLY A 454 19.65 5.68 -9.17
C GLY A 454 20.69 4.57 -9.17
N THR A 455 21.52 4.53 -10.21
CA THR A 455 22.72 3.72 -10.20
C THR A 455 23.84 4.41 -9.42
N ALA A 456 24.84 3.69 -8.96
CA ALA A 456 26.01 4.30 -8.30
C ALA A 456 26.73 5.32 -9.19
N MET A 457 26.74 5.10 -10.53
CA MET A 457 27.29 6.06 -11.48
C MET A 457 26.47 7.35 -11.52
N GLU A 458 25.14 7.27 -11.51
CA GLU A 458 24.27 8.44 -11.47
C GLU A 458 24.42 9.18 -10.14
N ALA A 459 24.49 8.47 -9.02
CA ALA A 459 24.72 9.07 -7.70
C ALA A 459 26.03 9.84 -7.65
N SER A 460 27.13 9.22 -8.12
CA SER A 460 28.45 9.84 -8.23
C SER A 460 28.42 11.11 -9.11
N MET A 461 27.75 11.05 -10.25
CA MET A 461 27.61 12.18 -11.19
C MET A 461 26.78 13.32 -10.58
N ILE A 462 25.62 13.02 -9.99
CA ILE A 462 24.74 14.01 -9.37
C ILE A 462 25.47 14.75 -8.25
N LYS A 463 26.12 14.01 -7.34
CA LYS A 463 26.92 14.63 -6.28
C LYS A 463 28.00 15.56 -6.84
N SER A 464 28.78 15.07 -7.81
CA SER A 464 29.85 15.87 -8.43
C SER A 464 29.32 17.15 -9.08
N GLN A 465 28.22 17.08 -9.83
CA GLN A 465 27.61 18.26 -10.45
C GLN A 465 27.12 19.28 -9.41
N ILE A 466 26.50 18.81 -8.32
CA ILE A 466 26.02 19.71 -7.25
C ILE A 466 27.23 20.37 -6.55
N GLN A 467 28.27 19.62 -6.21
CA GLN A 467 29.43 20.16 -5.53
C GLN A 467 30.23 21.16 -6.36
N VAL A 468 30.32 20.94 -7.68
CA VAL A 468 31.06 21.83 -8.58
C VAL A 468 30.26 23.10 -8.87
N ASN A 469 28.98 22.99 -9.19
CA ASN A 469 28.19 24.14 -9.65
C ASN A 469 27.56 24.92 -8.48
N TYR A 470 27.33 24.30 -7.35
CA TYR A 470 26.69 24.87 -6.15
C TYR A 470 27.48 24.53 -4.88
N PRO A 471 28.74 25.01 -4.76
CA PRO A 471 29.63 24.62 -3.65
C PRO A 471 29.21 25.18 -2.29
N SER A 472 28.38 26.20 -2.25
CA SER A 472 27.92 26.82 -1.01
C SER A 472 26.84 25.99 -0.31
N GLY A 473 26.95 25.84 1.01
CA GLY A 473 26.01 25.13 1.87
C GLY A 473 26.50 23.78 2.37
N ASP A 474 26.20 23.49 3.65
CA ASP A 474 26.48 22.20 4.29
C ASP A 474 25.41 21.17 3.91
N ARG A 475 25.67 20.37 2.87
CA ARG A 475 24.74 19.37 2.35
C ARG A 475 25.25 17.97 2.58
N SER A 476 24.39 17.13 3.14
CA SER A 476 24.62 15.69 3.24
C SER A 476 23.99 14.96 2.05
N PHE A 477 24.68 13.92 1.57
CA PHE A 477 24.22 13.11 0.44
C PHE A 477 23.88 11.71 0.93
N TYR A 478 22.70 11.21 0.56
CA TYR A 478 22.16 9.92 0.96
C TYR A 478 21.83 9.08 -0.27
N ILE A 479 22.15 7.81 -0.19
CA ILE A 479 21.85 6.81 -1.23
C ILE A 479 21.36 5.51 -0.59
N THR A 480 20.59 4.74 -1.35
CA THR A 480 20.10 3.42 -0.90
C THR A 480 20.17 2.39 -2.03
N GLY A 481 20.12 1.13 -1.68
CA GLY A 481 19.89 -0.02 -2.55
C GLY A 481 20.62 0.02 -3.90
N ASN A 482 19.92 0.36 -4.98
CA ASN A 482 20.48 0.42 -6.34
C ASN A 482 21.69 1.35 -6.51
N SER A 483 21.85 2.33 -5.63
CA SER A 483 22.96 3.27 -5.64
C SER A 483 24.20 2.72 -4.88
N ASN A 484 24.09 1.54 -4.27
CA ASN A 484 25.22 0.87 -3.61
C ASN A 484 26.35 0.64 -4.63
N PRO A 485 27.56 1.18 -4.38
CA PRO A 485 28.68 1.02 -5.31
C PRO A 485 29.17 -0.43 -5.42
N GLY A 486 28.90 -1.28 -4.42
CA GLY A 486 29.36 -2.67 -4.41
C GLY A 486 30.87 -2.77 -4.67
N ASN A 487 31.22 -3.54 -5.70
CA ASN A 487 32.62 -3.74 -6.11
C ASN A 487 33.08 -2.78 -7.21
N LEU A 488 32.39 -1.64 -7.41
CA LEU A 488 32.80 -0.65 -8.41
C LEU A 488 34.15 -0.03 -8.03
N LYS A 489 34.97 0.23 -9.06
CA LYS A 489 36.31 0.80 -8.91
C LYS A 489 36.29 2.34 -9.01
N ALA A 490 37.36 2.97 -8.53
CA ALA A 490 37.62 4.37 -8.85
C ALA A 490 37.52 4.62 -10.39
N PRO A 491 37.00 5.78 -10.85
CA PRO A 491 36.77 6.98 -10.05
C PRO A 491 35.37 7.08 -9.40
N VAL A 492 34.43 6.14 -9.67
CA VAL A 492 33.05 6.25 -9.17
C VAL A 492 33.01 6.30 -7.65
N THR A 493 33.66 5.32 -6.99
CA THR A 493 33.69 5.24 -5.52
C THR A 493 34.37 6.46 -4.89
N LYS A 494 35.42 7.01 -5.51
CA LYS A 494 36.09 8.21 -5.02
C LYS A 494 35.15 9.42 -4.97
N ASN A 495 34.28 9.58 -5.98
CA ASN A 495 33.31 10.69 -6.01
C ASN A 495 32.14 10.47 -5.04
N MET A 496 31.96 9.25 -4.57
CA MET A 496 30.91 8.91 -3.59
C MET A 496 31.39 9.08 -2.14
N LYS A 497 32.66 9.30 -1.89
CA LYS A 497 33.21 9.52 -0.55
C LYS A 497 32.44 10.57 0.22
N GLY A 498 32.06 10.27 1.46
CA GLY A 498 31.25 11.13 2.33
C GLY A 498 29.74 11.09 2.03
N MET A 499 29.27 10.18 1.18
CA MET A 499 27.84 9.88 1.07
C MET A 499 27.44 8.84 2.12
N TYR A 500 26.21 8.98 2.63
CA TYR A 500 25.61 7.98 3.52
C TYR A 500 24.88 6.92 2.69
N LEU A 501 25.32 5.67 2.81
CA LEU A 501 24.70 4.50 2.17
C LEU A 501 23.82 3.78 3.17
N GLY A 502 22.53 3.65 2.87
CA GLY A 502 21.59 2.81 3.59
C GLY A 502 21.28 1.53 2.81
N ASP A 503 21.61 0.38 3.36
CA ASP A 503 21.33 -0.91 2.76
C ASP A 503 21.27 -2.00 3.85
N MET A 504 21.03 -3.25 3.44
CA MET A 504 21.11 -4.40 4.34
C MET A 504 22.55 -4.54 4.88
N PRO A 505 22.75 -4.83 6.17
CA PRO A 505 24.07 -5.15 6.70
C PRO A 505 24.80 -6.18 5.84
N TRP A 506 24.08 -7.21 5.42
CA TRP A 506 24.55 -8.27 4.54
C TRP A 506 25.18 -7.78 3.22
N LEU A 507 24.70 -6.69 2.66
CA LEU A 507 25.22 -6.14 1.40
C LEU A 507 26.37 -5.15 1.62
N ILE A 508 26.45 -4.55 2.81
CA ILE A 508 27.46 -3.54 3.14
C ILE A 508 28.72 -4.20 3.73
N GLU A 509 28.54 -5.13 4.68
CA GLU A 509 29.61 -5.73 5.45
C GLU A 509 30.17 -6.98 4.77
N ASP A 510 31.49 -7.15 4.82
CA ASP A 510 32.12 -8.44 4.52
C ASP A 510 31.97 -9.37 5.72
N SER A 511 31.60 -10.62 5.47
CA SER A 511 31.41 -11.63 6.51
C SER A 511 31.99 -12.99 6.08
N GLU A 512 32.36 -13.83 7.08
CA GLU A 512 32.77 -15.22 6.83
C GLU A 512 31.65 -15.99 6.10
N LEU A 513 30.40 -15.71 6.42
CA LEU A 513 29.24 -16.29 5.76
C LEU A 513 29.21 -15.98 4.26
N LYS A 514 29.48 -14.72 3.85
CA LYS A 514 29.64 -14.37 2.42
C LYS A 514 30.73 -15.17 1.73
N GLN A 515 31.85 -15.41 2.43
CA GLN A 515 32.97 -16.22 1.86
C GLN A 515 32.53 -17.68 1.67
N THR A 516 31.82 -18.24 2.66
CA THR A 516 31.35 -19.63 2.63
C THR A 516 30.40 -19.92 1.48
N ILE A 517 29.52 -18.98 1.15
CA ILE A 517 28.49 -19.20 0.10
C ILE A 517 29.01 -18.95 -1.32
N LYS A 518 30.18 -18.33 -1.51
CA LYS A 518 30.75 -18.03 -2.83
C LYS A 518 30.97 -19.28 -3.71
N GLU A 519 31.16 -20.43 -3.11
CA GLU A 519 31.38 -21.71 -3.83
C GLU A 519 30.04 -22.31 -4.32
N SER A 520 28.91 -21.96 -3.71
CA SER A 520 27.60 -22.56 -3.98
C SER A 520 26.61 -21.63 -4.66
N LEU A 521 26.84 -20.31 -4.60
CA LEU A 521 25.93 -19.30 -5.14
C LEU A 521 26.69 -18.23 -5.94
N ASP A 522 26.03 -17.70 -6.98
CA ASP A 522 26.53 -16.53 -7.71
C ASP A 522 26.39 -15.26 -6.85
N THR A 523 27.44 -14.98 -6.07
CA THR A 523 27.50 -13.80 -5.20
C THR A 523 27.77 -12.49 -5.96
N SER A 524 28.02 -12.55 -7.27
CA SER A 524 28.11 -11.35 -8.12
C SER A 524 26.73 -10.77 -8.44
N ASN A 525 25.68 -11.58 -8.35
CA ASN A 525 24.31 -11.17 -8.58
C ASN A 525 23.69 -10.66 -7.27
N MET A 526 23.40 -9.37 -7.22
CA MET A 526 22.80 -8.71 -6.05
C MET A 526 21.47 -9.35 -5.63
N ASN A 527 20.63 -9.76 -6.60
CA ASN A 527 19.36 -10.41 -6.29
C ASN A 527 19.58 -11.77 -5.59
N THR A 528 20.56 -12.54 -6.00
CA THR A 528 20.93 -13.79 -5.32
C THR A 528 21.25 -13.54 -3.85
N LEU A 529 22.03 -12.50 -3.54
CA LEU A 529 22.36 -12.11 -2.18
C LEU A 529 21.13 -11.66 -1.38
N ILE A 530 20.24 -10.90 -2.00
CA ILE A 530 18.99 -10.46 -1.36
C ILE A 530 18.09 -11.65 -1.01
N PHE A 531 17.87 -12.59 -1.97
CA PHE A 531 17.03 -13.76 -1.70
C PHE A 531 17.65 -14.73 -0.72
N PHE A 532 18.96 -14.85 -0.69
CA PHE A 532 19.66 -15.59 0.36
C PHE A 532 19.38 -14.98 1.74
N ALA A 533 19.54 -13.66 1.90
CA ALA A 533 19.30 -12.97 3.15
C ALA A 533 17.83 -13.07 3.60
N LEU A 534 16.89 -12.95 2.65
CA LEU A 534 15.47 -13.15 2.93
C LEU A 534 15.16 -14.56 3.43
N GLY A 535 15.77 -15.58 2.83
CA GLY A 535 15.63 -16.97 3.27
C GLY A 535 16.20 -17.19 4.68
N TYR A 536 17.39 -16.67 4.93
CA TYR A 536 18.04 -16.73 6.23
C TYR A 536 17.18 -16.08 7.32
N ASP A 537 16.72 -14.86 7.09
CA ASP A 537 15.92 -14.12 8.06
C ASP A 537 14.52 -14.72 8.24
N SER A 538 13.93 -15.29 7.19
CA SER A 538 12.60 -15.90 7.27
C SER A 538 12.56 -17.05 8.27
N ILE A 539 13.55 -17.92 8.27
CA ILE A 539 13.61 -19.02 9.26
C ILE A 539 14.02 -18.51 10.65
N THR A 540 14.86 -17.48 10.71
CA THR A 540 15.26 -16.82 11.96
C THR A 540 14.08 -16.19 12.69
N ILE A 541 13.12 -15.62 11.95
CA ILE A 541 11.91 -15.00 12.51
C ILE A 541 10.99 -16.04 13.17
N VAL A 542 10.88 -17.26 12.62
CA VAL A 542 9.88 -18.26 13.03
C VAL A 542 9.82 -18.47 14.54
N PRO A 543 10.90 -18.77 15.27
CA PRO A 543 10.85 -18.97 16.71
C PRO A 543 10.56 -17.69 17.50
N HIS A 544 10.74 -16.52 16.89
CA HIS A 544 10.62 -15.23 17.55
C HIS A 544 9.34 -14.47 17.20
N ILE A 545 8.56 -14.94 16.21
CA ILE A 545 7.44 -14.18 15.65
C ILE A 545 6.42 -13.76 16.70
N LYS A 546 6.15 -14.63 17.69
CA LYS A 546 5.25 -14.31 18.78
C LYS A 546 5.78 -13.18 19.66
N SER A 547 7.04 -13.23 20.05
CA SER A 547 7.65 -12.17 20.88
C SER A 547 7.80 -10.85 20.12
N MET A 548 8.02 -10.92 18.80
CA MET A 548 8.03 -9.74 17.93
C MET A 548 6.66 -9.07 17.87
N VAL A 549 5.58 -9.85 17.82
CA VAL A 549 4.21 -9.33 17.77
C VAL A 549 3.73 -8.85 19.13
N ASP A 550 3.84 -9.70 20.15
CA ASP A 550 3.24 -9.43 21.47
C ASP A 550 4.02 -8.39 22.28
N ASN A 551 5.36 -8.41 22.17
CA ASN A 551 6.24 -7.60 22.99
C ASN A 551 7.07 -6.59 22.21
N ASN A 552 6.88 -6.54 20.88
CA ASN A 552 7.66 -5.69 19.96
C ASN A 552 9.19 -5.91 20.11
N ILE A 553 9.61 -7.16 20.41
CA ILE A 553 11.03 -7.51 20.55
C ILE A 553 11.62 -7.66 19.15
N PRO A 554 12.62 -6.85 18.77
CA PRO A 554 13.23 -6.95 17.45
C PRO A 554 14.17 -8.17 17.35
N VAL A 555 14.38 -8.64 16.13
CA VAL A 555 15.34 -9.69 15.78
C VAL A 555 16.38 -9.12 14.82
N ASN A 556 17.66 -9.38 15.07
CA ASN A 556 18.71 -9.00 14.14
C ASN A 556 18.86 -10.07 13.05
N GLY A 557 18.75 -9.65 11.81
CA GLY A 557 18.87 -10.49 10.64
C GLY A 557 19.93 -9.97 9.65
N LEU A 558 20.10 -10.70 8.57
CA LEU A 558 20.99 -10.29 7.48
C LEU A 558 20.43 -9.08 6.70
N THR A 559 19.11 -8.95 6.66
CA THR A 559 18.45 -7.81 5.99
C THR A 559 18.38 -6.57 6.88
N GLY A 560 18.71 -6.66 8.16
CA GLY A 560 18.70 -5.58 9.12
C GLY A 560 18.06 -5.97 10.45
N ARG A 561 17.69 -4.95 11.25
CA ARG A 561 16.94 -5.14 12.48
C ARG A 561 15.46 -5.30 12.13
N LEU A 562 14.90 -6.46 12.44
CA LEU A 562 13.55 -6.87 12.04
C LEU A 562 12.54 -6.61 13.16
N THR A 563 11.43 -6.00 12.81
CA THR A 563 10.27 -5.80 13.69
C THR A 563 8.99 -6.21 12.97
N VAL A 564 7.94 -6.54 13.70
CA VAL A 564 6.61 -6.81 13.13
C VAL A 564 5.69 -5.64 13.44
N GLY A 565 5.24 -4.96 12.39
CA GLY A 565 4.25 -3.89 12.52
C GLY A 565 2.86 -4.42 12.85
N LYS A 566 1.97 -3.52 13.29
CA LYS A 566 0.58 -3.82 13.69
C LYS A 566 -0.24 -4.56 12.62
N ASN A 567 0.17 -4.52 11.36
CA ASN A 567 -0.49 -5.14 10.22
C ASN A 567 0.17 -6.44 9.75
N GLY A 568 1.00 -7.07 10.60
CA GLY A 568 1.74 -8.29 10.25
C GLY A 568 2.90 -8.08 9.27
N LYS A 569 3.21 -6.84 8.88
CA LYS A 569 4.37 -6.55 8.03
C LYS A 569 5.66 -6.66 8.83
N VAL A 570 6.55 -7.52 8.40
CA VAL A 570 7.93 -7.55 8.88
C VAL A 570 8.68 -6.39 8.21
N VAL A 571 9.16 -5.47 9.02
CA VAL A 571 9.94 -4.31 8.58
C VAL A 571 11.40 -4.55 8.96
N ASN A 572 12.27 -4.44 7.98
CA ASN A 572 13.71 -4.42 8.19
C ASN A 572 14.19 -2.97 8.30
N GLU A 573 15.02 -2.68 9.26
CA GLU A 573 15.69 -1.40 9.42
C GLU A 573 17.08 -1.47 8.78
N SER A 574 17.34 -0.61 7.78
CA SER A 574 18.61 -0.56 7.07
C SER A 574 19.76 -0.11 7.97
N TYR A 575 20.92 -0.64 7.70
CA TYR A 575 22.17 -0.16 8.27
C TYR A 575 22.71 1.01 7.44
N TRP A 576 23.24 2.03 8.10
CA TRP A 576 23.75 3.23 7.46
C TRP A 576 25.23 3.41 7.72
N VAL A 577 26.00 3.54 6.65
CA VAL A 577 27.45 3.79 6.69
C VAL A 577 27.82 5.00 5.85
N GLU A 578 28.88 5.69 6.24
CA GLU A 578 29.52 6.71 5.41
C GLU A 578 30.52 6.05 4.47
N ILE A 579 30.47 6.35 3.19
CA ILE A 579 31.42 5.84 2.18
C ILE A 579 32.75 6.58 2.36
N ASN A 580 33.79 5.83 2.66
CA ASN A 580 35.15 6.31 2.94
C ASN A 580 36.00 6.50 1.67
#